data_b420428a08f6a0a57f4188fb31c502c4
#
_entry.id   b420428a08f6a0a57f4188fb31c502c4
#
_cell.length_a   1.000
_cell.length_b   1.000
_cell.length_c   1.000
_cell.angle_alpha   90.00
_cell.angle_beta   90.00
_cell.angle_gamma   90.00
#
_symmetry.space_group_name_H-M   'P 1'
#
loop_
_entity.id
_entity.type
_entity.pdbx_description
1 polymer ?
#
loop_
_entity_poly.entity_id
_entity_poly.type
_entity_poly.pdbx_seq_one_letter_code
_entity_poly.pdbx_strand_id
1 'polypeptide(L)'
;MMLCIKIFCNFERYIVMADFEIIKCHGSGNDFVMVDTTREKGFAGVDRSVFARAVSDRVSGIGSDGVLYVVRHDDGHYAMDMYNPDGTQAEMCGNGMRCVARLADERGYIVDGILRSGGRDYPVERAESIAEGIATYAVDIPIAVSSPDFAFFDSSERWLGKVIESFDKVLKFSALSLGNPHIVASVDRVDLEKLEALGEAVKQRRDLFPNGVNLSLYECRSEREIFVATYERGAGITLSCGTAMTASATAAALLGIVEAGERIEVKNRGGKVACRTTIGDSITTRLEGNATFEWWGRASFEGGVLKFEKSEITGEEELWQAFRQKIAEE
;
A
#
# COMPACT_ATOMS: atom_id res chain seq x y z
N MET A 1 -58.52 11.12 47.53
CA MET A 1 -58.34 10.46 46.24
C MET A 1 -57.33 11.29 45.47
N MET A 2 -56.04 10.94 45.59
CA MET A 2 -54.94 11.67 44.99
C MET A 2 -54.65 11.11 43.59
N LEU A 3 -54.83 11.94 42.57
CA LEU A 3 -54.57 11.59 41.19
C LEU A 3 -53.06 11.74 40.92
N CYS A 4 -52.34 10.64 40.69
CA CYS A 4 -50.93 10.62 40.36
C CYS A 4 -50.79 10.76 38.84
N ILE A 5 -50.42 11.95 38.36
CA ILE A 5 -50.10 12.20 36.96
C ILE A 5 -48.67 11.70 36.71
N LYS A 6 -48.53 10.58 36.00
CA LYS A 6 -47.25 10.14 35.45
C LYS A 6 -46.92 11.00 34.23
N ILE A 7 -45.97 11.93 34.39
CA ILE A 7 -45.33 12.61 33.26
C ILE A 7 -44.33 11.66 32.65
N PHE A 8 -44.66 11.08 31.49
CA PHE A 8 -43.71 10.41 30.64
C PHE A 8 -42.90 11.47 29.93
N CYS A 9 -41.69 11.78 30.43
CA CYS A 9 -40.68 12.47 29.65
C CYS A 9 -40.13 11.48 28.62
N ASN A 10 -40.62 11.54 27.38
CA ASN A 10 -39.94 10.99 26.23
C ASN A 10 -38.70 11.85 25.97
N PHE A 11 -37.57 11.51 26.57
CA PHE A 11 -36.26 11.92 26.05
C PHE A 11 -36.01 11.12 24.79
N GLU A 12 -36.45 11.63 23.63
CA GLU A 12 -35.81 11.29 22.38
C GLU A 12 -34.38 11.79 22.51
N ARG A 13 -33.45 10.89 22.83
CA ARG A 13 -32.04 11.13 22.61
C ARG A 13 -31.87 11.32 21.10
N TYR A 14 -31.82 12.53 20.64
CA TYR A 14 -31.19 12.86 19.37
C TYR A 14 -29.72 12.45 19.52
N ILE A 15 -29.40 11.24 19.11
CA ILE A 15 -28.03 10.78 18.95
C ILE A 15 -27.53 11.59 17.75
N VAL A 16 -26.84 12.68 18.03
CA VAL A 16 -26.10 13.41 17.00
C VAL A 16 -24.98 12.49 16.58
N MET A 17 -25.12 11.89 15.40
CA MET A 17 -24.03 11.12 14.79
C MET A 17 -22.83 12.05 14.71
N ALA A 18 -21.73 11.68 15.35
CA ALA A 18 -20.55 12.50 15.33
C ALA A 18 -19.87 12.34 13.95
N ASP A 19 -19.81 13.44 13.20
CA ASP A 19 -19.17 13.49 11.91
C ASP A 19 -17.65 13.59 12.06
N PHE A 20 -16.93 12.97 11.14
CA PHE A 20 -15.47 13.05 11.04
C PHE A 20 -15.04 13.24 9.59
N GLU A 21 -13.87 13.85 9.41
CA GLU A 21 -13.27 14.08 8.11
C GLU A 21 -12.73 12.78 7.53
N ILE A 22 -12.91 12.59 6.24
CA ILE A 22 -12.34 11.52 5.45
C ILE A 22 -11.67 12.08 4.19
N ILE A 23 -10.65 11.38 3.72
CA ILE A 23 -9.93 11.73 2.50
C ILE A 23 -9.93 10.49 1.60
N LYS A 24 -10.43 10.63 0.38
CA LYS A 24 -10.23 9.64 -0.67
C LYS A 24 -8.89 9.91 -1.33
N CYS A 25 -8.02 8.90 -1.36
CA CYS A 25 -6.66 9.06 -1.86
C CYS A 25 -6.13 7.78 -2.50
N HIS A 26 -5.04 7.87 -3.23
CA HIS A 26 -4.34 6.70 -3.76
C HIS A 26 -2.84 6.93 -3.95
N GLY A 27 -2.08 5.81 -3.93
CA GLY A 27 -0.72 5.71 -4.42
C GLY A 27 -0.66 4.71 -5.57
N SER A 28 -0.27 5.17 -6.76
CA SER A 28 -0.17 4.32 -7.97
C SER A 28 -1.49 3.60 -8.34
N GLY A 29 -2.63 4.25 -8.11
CA GLY A 29 -3.95 3.69 -8.37
C GLY A 29 -4.47 2.68 -7.34
N ASN A 30 -3.70 2.36 -6.32
CA ASN A 30 -4.15 1.60 -5.15
C ASN A 30 -4.83 2.58 -4.19
N ASP A 31 -6.16 2.50 -4.10
CA ASP A 31 -7.01 3.54 -3.54
C ASP A 31 -7.45 3.27 -2.10
N PHE A 32 -7.54 4.33 -1.32
CA PHE A 32 -7.82 4.26 0.11
C PHE A 32 -8.84 5.31 0.54
N VAL A 33 -9.49 5.04 1.67
CA VAL A 33 -10.13 6.07 2.50
C VAL A 33 -9.24 6.30 3.71
N MET A 34 -8.83 7.55 3.94
CA MET A 34 -7.96 7.92 5.05
C MET A 34 -8.71 8.72 6.11
N VAL A 35 -8.47 8.40 7.38
CA VAL A 35 -9.03 9.08 8.57
C VAL A 35 -7.89 9.50 9.49
N ASP A 36 -7.82 10.78 9.81
CA ASP A 36 -6.89 11.27 10.84
C ASP A 36 -7.54 11.14 12.23
N THR A 37 -7.34 9.99 12.86
CA THR A 37 -7.93 9.72 14.18
C THR A 37 -7.35 10.57 15.30
N THR A 38 -6.28 11.31 15.04
CA THR A 38 -5.65 12.20 16.03
C THR A 38 -6.42 13.51 16.21
N ARG A 39 -7.17 13.90 15.18
CA ARG A 39 -7.99 15.12 15.17
C ARG A 39 -9.49 14.87 15.22
N GLU A 40 -9.91 13.75 14.67
CA GLU A 40 -11.32 13.43 14.46
C GLU A 40 -11.95 12.77 15.71
N LYS A 41 -12.39 13.59 16.66
CA LYS A 41 -13.08 13.14 17.89
C LYS A 41 -14.35 12.34 17.58
N GLY A 42 -15.01 12.64 16.47
CA GLY A 42 -16.18 11.90 15.99
C GLY A 42 -15.91 10.43 15.65
N PHE A 43 -14.64 10.09 15.41
CA PHE A 43 -14.20 8.72 15.15
C PHE A 43 -13.89 7.92 16.44
N ALA A 44 -13.88 8.58 17.60
CA ALA A 44 -13.60 7.91 18.87
C ALA A 44 -14.67 6.85 19.19
N GLY A 45 -14.22 5.61 19.43
CA GLY A 45 -15.09 4.47 19.69
C GLY A 45 -15.64 3.75 18.45
N VAL A 46 -15.30 4.19 17.25
CA VAL A 46 -15.60 3.46 16.01
C VAL A 46 -14.67 2.24 15.93
N ASP A 47 -15.25 1.06 15.73
CA ASP A 47 -14.47 -0.15 15.44
C ASP A 47 -13.87 -0.04 14.04
N ARG A 48 -12.54 0.04 13.97
CA ARG A 48 -11.77 0.24 12.73
C ARG A 48 -11.96 -0.88 11.72
N SER A 49 -12.06 -2.12 12.19
CA SER A 49 -12.26 -3.31 11.34
C SER A 49 -13.66 -3.31 10.73
N VAL A 50 -14.68 -2.98 11.51
CA VAL A 50 -16.07 -2.88 11.03
C VAL A 50 -16.22 -1.71 10.06
N PHE A 51 -15.64 -0.56 10.37
CA PHE A 51 -15.63 0.61 9.48
C PHE A 51 -14.91 0.30 8.15
N ALA A 52 -13.75 -0.35 8.21
CA ALA A 52 -12.99 -0.70 7.00
C ALA A 52 -13.81 -1.59 6.06
N ARG A 53 -14.51 -2.59 6.56
CA ARG A 53 -15.42 -3.41 5.74
C ARG A 53 -16.54 -2.59 5.10
N ALA A 54 -17.17 -1.73 5.87
CA ALA A 54 -18.30 -0.93 5.38
C ALA A 54 -17.88 0.11 4.34
N VAL A 55 -16.76 0.82 4.59
CA VAL A 55 -16.32 1.92 3.72
C VAL A 55 -15.65 1.42 2.46
N SER A 56 -14.97 0.26 2.51
CA SER A 56 -14.26 -0.31 1.35
C SER A 56 -15.17 -1.04 0.38
N ASP A 57 -16.40 -1.37 0.76
CA ASP A 57 -17.36 -1.99 -0.16
C ASP A 57 -17.63 -1.07 -1.35
N ARG A 58 -17.41 -1.58 -2.58
CA ARG A 58 -17.53 -0.78 -3.81
C ARG A 58 -18.97 -0.60 -4.30
N VAL A 59 -19.94 -1.27 -3.66
CA VAL A 59 -21.35 -1.21 -4.02
C VAL A 59 -22.14 -0.34 -3.04
N SER A 60 -21.93 -0.57 -1.75
CA SER A 60 -22.71 0.06 -0.67
C SER A 60 -21.92 1.10 0.14
N GLY A 61 -20.58 1.10 0.03
CA GLY A 61 -19.68 2.03 0.68
C GLY A 61 -19.13 3.11 -0.24
N ILE A 62 -17.99 3.66 0.12
CA ILE A 62 -17.21 4.59 -0.72
C ILE A 62 -16.47 3.80 -1.81
N GLY A 63 -16.03 2.58 -1.49
CA GLY A 63 -15.18 1.74 -2.31
C GLY A 63 -13.71 2.10 -2.16
N SER A 64 -12.90 1.13 -1.75
CA SER A 64 -11.44 1.29 -1.65
C SER A 64 -10.74 -0.06 -1.52
N ASP A 65 -9.43 -0.07 -1.74
CA ASP A 65 -8.56 -1.22 -1.49
C ASP A 65 -8.16 -1.33 -0.01
N GLY A 66 -8.58 -0.37 0.81
CA GLY A 66 -8.37 -0.38 2.26
C GLY A 66 -8.60 0.97 2.91
N VAL A 67 -8.40 1.00 4.23
CA VAL A 67 -8.54 2.20 5.05
C VAL A 67 -7.23 2.50 5.75
N LEU A 68 -6.81 3.77 5.71
CA LEU A 68 -5.64 4.28 6.39
C LEU A 68 -6.06 5.10 7.59
N TYR A 69 -5.59 4.74 8.77
CA TYR A 69 -5.78 5.50 9.99
C TYR A 69 -4.46 6.17 10.37
N VAL A 70 -4.47 7.51 10.43
CA VAL A 70 -3.37 8.24 11.04
C VAL A 70 -3.55 8.20 12.55
N VAL A 71 -2.56 7.67 13.23
CA VAL A 71 -2.57 7.54 14.70
C VAL A 71 -1.34 8.24 15.30
N ARG A 72 -1.40 8.58 16.60
CA ARG A 72 -0.28 9.14 17.32
C ARG A 72 0.08 8.25 18.49
N HIS A 73 1.35 7.91 18.62
CA HIS A 73 1.90 7.17 19.74
C HIS A 73 2.22 8.07 20.93
N ASP A 74 2.33 7.48 22.12
CA ASP A 74 2.61 8.21 23.37
C ASP A 74 3.98 8.93 23.35
N ASP A 75 4.93 8.45 22.57
CA ASP A 75 6.25 9.07 22.38
C ASP A 75 6.23 10.26 21.39
N GLY A 76 5.07 10.57 20.83
CA GLY A 76 4.86 11.72 19.96
C GLY A 76 4.98 11.41 18.47
N HIS A 77 5.46 10.25 18.06
CA HIS A 77 5.52 9.86 16.65
C HIS A 77 4.14 9.51 16.10
N TYR A 78 3.95 9.78 14.82
CA TYR A 78 2.75 9.41 14.09
C TYR A 78 2.95 8.10 13.35
N ALA A 79 1.86 7.39 13.13
CA ALA A 79 1.87 6.10 12.47
C ALA A 79 0.69 5.93 11.52
N MET A 80 0.86 5.00 10.60
CA MET A 80 -0.18 4.46 9.74
C MET A 80 -0.63 3.10 10.27
N ASP A 81 -1.91 2.99 10.64
CA ASP A 81 -2.59 1.70 10.74
C ASP A 81 -3.41 1.48 9.47
N MET A 82 -3.15 0.41 8.75
CA MET A 82 -3.89 0.06 7.54
C MET A 82 -4.80 -1.14 7.78
N TYR A 83 -6.03 -1.08 7.28
CA TYR A 83 -6.98 -2.17 7.29
C TYR A 83 -7.42 -2.53 5.87
N ASN A 84 -7.40 -3.82 5.58
CA ASN A 84 -7.87 -4.39 4.31
C ASN A 84 -9.41 -4.30 4.20
N PRO A 85 -10.00 -4.49 3.00
CA PRO A 85 -11.45 -4.49 2.81
C PRO A 85 -12.19 -5.55 3.63
N ASP A 86 -11.53 -6.65 4.00
CA ASP A 86 -12.09 -7.69 4.88
C ASP A 86 -12.02 -7.33 6.38
N GLY A 87 -11.44 -6.17 6.72
CA GLY A 87 -11.28 -5.67 8.07
C GLY A 87 -10.06 -6.22 8.80
N THR A 88 -9.20 -7.00 8.16
CA THR A 88 -7.91 -7.42 8.73
C THR A 88 -6.89 -6.29 8.69
N GLN A 89 -6.04 -6.20 9.70
CA GLN A 89 -4.97 -5.20 9.73
C GLN A 89 -3.78 -5.67 8.88
N ALA A 90 -3.25 -4.77 8.06
CA ALA A 90 -2.02 -4.98 7.30
C ALA A 90 -0.81 -4.41 8.06
N GLU A 91 0.35 -5.05 7.94
CA GLU A 91 1.57 -4.58 8.60
C GLU A 91 2.15 -3.33 7.94
N MET A 92 2.17 -3.30 6.61
CA MET A 92 2.74 -2.20 5.82
C MET A 92 2.15 -2.15 4.40
N CYS A 93 1.98 -0.93 3.88
CA CYS A 93 1.64 -0.66 2.49
C CYS A 93 2.39 0.58 2.00
N GLY A 94 3.33 0.41 1.06
CA GLY A 94 4.14 1.51 0.53
C GLY A 94 3.30 2.60 -0.18
N ASN A 95 2.19 2.22 -0.81
CA ASN A 95 1.26 3.16 -1.45
C ASN A 95 0.50 3.98 -0.40
N GLY A 96 -0.06 3.30 0.60
CA GLY A 96 -0.75 3.96 1.72
C GLY A 96 0.19 4.83 2.55
N MET A 97 1.43 4.37 2.78
CA MET A 97 2.43 5.15 3.53
C MET A 97 2.74 6.49 2.85
N ARG A 98 2.81 6.55 1.51
CA ARG A 98 3.01 7.82 0.81
C ARG A 98 1.83 8.78 0.99
N CYS A 99 0.58 8.27 0.97
CA CYS A 99 -0.60 9.10 1.23
C CYS A 99 -0.60 9.65 2.67
N VAL A 100 -0.25 8.82 3.65
CA VAL A 100 -0.11 9.26 5.05
C VAL A 100 1.05 10.22 5.22
N ALA A 101 2.19 9.98 4.54
CA ALA A 101 3.34 10.89 4.57
C ALA A 101 2.99 12.29 4.05
N ARG A 102 2.22 12.36 2.96
CA ARG A 102 1.72 13.63 2.45
C ARG A 102 0.84 14.36 3.48
N LEU A 103 -0.16 13.69 4.04
CA LEU A 103 -1.02 14.31 5.04
C LEU A 103 -0.24 14.76 6.27
N ALA A 104 0.70 13.93 6.72
CA ALA A 104 1.56 14.23 7.86
C ALA A 104 2.49 15.41 7.60
N ASP A 105 3.04 15.54 6.40
CA ASP A 105 3.84 16.69 5.97
C ASP A 105 3.00 17.98 5.96
N GLU A 106 1.85 17.95 5.28
CA GLU A 106 0.94 19.08 5.18
C GLU A 106 0.39 19.54 6.56
N ARG A 107 0.30 18.63 7.53
CA ARG A 107 -0.18 18.91 8.91
C ARG A 107 0.94 19.14 9.92
N GLY A 108 2.21 19.02 9.51
CA GLY A 108 3.37 19.18 10.40
C GLY A 108 3.49 18.07 11.46
N TYR A 109 3.10 16.83 11.11
CA TYR A 109 3.15 15.67 12.01
C TYR A 109 4.46 14.89 11.92
N ILE A 110 5.27 15.12 10.88
CA ILE A 110 6.51 14.37 10.70
C ILE A 110 7.53 14.84 11.74
N VAL A 111 7.96 13.89 12.59
CA VAL A 111 9.02 14.09 13.58
C VAL A 111 10.24 13.33 13.10
N ASP A 112 11.37 14.02 12.95
CA ASP A 112 12.65 13.45 12.50
C ASP A 112 12.57 12.70 11.16
N GLY A 113 11.61 13.03 10.29
CA GLY A 113 11.41 12.37 9.01
C GLY A 113 10.85 10.96 9.11
N ILE A 114 10.24 10.58 10.24
CA ILE A 114 9.79 9.21 10.51
C ILE A 114 8.26 9.11 10.59
N LEU A 115 7.71 8.08 9.96
CA LEU A 115 6.38 7.52 10.21
C LEU A 115 6.48 6.06 10.58
N ARG A 116 5.55 5.57 11.39
CA ARG A 116 5.50 4.17 11.81
C ARG A 116 4.42 3.37 11.09
N SER A 117 4.66 2.08 10.92
CA SER A 117 3.64 1.11 10.54
C SER A 117 4.05 -0.29 10.98
N GLY A 118 3.11 -1.13 11.45
CA GLY A 118 3.41 -2.49 11.88
C GLY A 118 4.53 -2.59 12.94
N GLY A 119 4.66 -1.57 13.79
CA GLY A 119 5.70 -1.52 14.84
C GLY A 119 7.11 -1.20 14.35
N ARG A 120 7.27 -0.70 13.12
CA ARG A 120 8.56 -0.32 12.52
C ARG A 120 8.57 1.14 12.12
N ASP A 121 9.76 1.73 12.13
CA ASP A 121 10.03 3.09 11.68
C ASP A 121 10.35 3.10 10.19
N TYR A 122 9.75 4.05 9.46
CA TYR A 122 9.97 4.26 8.03
C TYR A 122 10.35 5.72 7.81
N PRO A 123 11.56 6.01 7.33
CA PRO A 123 11.91 7.34 6.87
C PRO A 123 11.01 7.73 5.69
N VAL A 124 10.44 8.93 5.79
CA VAL A 124 9.55 9.51 4.76
C VAL A 124 9.92 10.95 4.49
N GLU A 125 9.76 11.38 3.26
CA GLU A 125 9.91 12.78 2.90
C GLU A 125 9.14 13.12 1.62
N ARG A 126 8.95 14.40 1.37
CA ARG A 126 8.50 14.89 0.07
C ARG A 126 9.61 14.70 -0.95
N ALA A 127 9.30 14.12 -2.09
CA ALA A 127 10.24 13.82 -3.16
C ALA A 127 10.04 14.74 -4.37
N GLU A 128 11.00 14.70 -5.29
CA GLU A 128 10.86 15.32 -6.60
C GLU A 128 9.66 14.73 -7.35
N SER A 129 8.82 15.59 -7.93
CA SER A 129 7.62 15.16 -8.62
C SER A 129 7.93 14.21 -9.77
N ILE A 130 7.21 13.07 -9.82
CA ILE A 130 7.31 12.10 -10.93
C ILE A 130 6.73 12.65 -12.24
N ALA A 131 5.87 13.66 -12.14
CA ALA A 131 5.36 14.47 -13.26
C ALA A 131 4.83 15.80 -12.72
N GLU A 132 4.69 16.79 -13.61
CA GLU A 132 4.19 18.12 -13.26
C GLU A 132 2.82 18.06 -12.58
N GLY A 133 2.68 18.75 -11.45
CA GLY A 133 1.44 18.82 -10.68
C GLY A 133 1.11 17.58 -9.84
N ILE A 134 1.94 16.52 -9.87
CA ILE A 134 1.71 15.30 -9.10
C ILE A 134 2.53 15.34 -7.80
N ALA A 135 1.81 15.45 -6.66
CA ALA A 135 2.43 15.37 -5.35
C ALA A 135 3.12 14.01 -5.17
N THR A 136 4.43 14.03 -4.91
CA THR A 136 5.28 12.84 -4.83
C THR A 136 5.95 12.75 -3.47
N TYR A 137 5.87 11.57 -2.86
CA TYR A 137 6.46 11.27 -1.57
C TYR A 137 7.31 10.01 -1.64
N ALA A 138 8.32 9.97 -0.82
CA ALA A 138 9.23 8.84 -0.69
C ALA A 138 9.03 8.13 0.64
N VAL A 139 9.26 6.83 0.64
CA VAL A 139 9.37 6.00 1.83
C VAL A 139 10.56 5.05 1.68
N ASP A 140 11.41 4.99 2.68
CA ASP A 140 12.56 4.07 2.70
C ASP A 140 12.12 2.75 3.34
N ILE A 141 12.15 1.67 2.55
CA ILE A 141 11.65 0.34 2.92
C ILE A 141 12.84 -0.58 3.18
N PRO A 142 13.02 -1.09 4.42
CA PRO A 142 14.02 -2.10 4.72
C PRO A 142 13.66 -3.42 4.03
N ILE A 143 14.64 -4.06 3.39
CA ILE A 143 14.47 -5.28 2.61
C ILE A 143 15.21 -6.44 3.28
N ALA A 144 14.49 -7.53 3.53
CA ALA A 144 15.10 -8.80 3.87
C ALA A 144 15.16 -9.71 2.64
N VAL A 145 16.34 -10.25 2.37
CA VAL A 145 16.56 -11.24 1.29
C VAL A 145 16.59 -12.67 1.82
N SER A 146 16.20 -12.85 3.05
CA SER A 146 15.95 -14.12 3.72
C SER A 146 14.69 -13.97 4.57
N SER A 147 13.75 -14.90 4.48
CA SER A 147 12.50 -14.81 5.20
C SER A 147 12.05 -16.19 5.68
N PRO A 148 11.52 -16.30 6.91
CA PRO A 148 10.86 -17.52 7.37
C PRO A 148 9.60 -17.86 6.58
N ASP A 149 9.10 -16.95 5.73
CA ASP A 149 7.94 -17.17 4.87
C ASP A 149 8.21 -18.12 3.70
N PHE A 150 9.48 -18.51 3.49
CA PHE A 150 9.88 -19.39 2.40
C PHE A 150 10.45 -20.70 2.95
N ALA A 151 9.76 -21.81 2.66
CA ALA A 151 10.17 -23.14 3.15
C ALA A 151 11.31 -23.78 2.35
N PHE A 152 11.73 -23.17 1.23
CA PHE A 152 12.70 -23.76 0.32
C PHE A 152 14.13 -23.28 0.52
N PHE A 153 14.39 -22.42 1.53
CA PHE A 153 15.74 -21.99 1.76
C PHE A 153 16.15 -21.92 3.24
N ASP A 154 17.40 -22.16 3.46
CA ASP A 154 18.04 -22.00 4.76
C ASP A 154 18.14 -20.50 5.06
N SER A 155 17.79 -20.11 6.29
CA SER A 155 17.81 -18.73 6.78
C SER A 155 19.17 -18.05 6.68
N SER A 156 20.24 -18.80 6.45
CA SER A 156 21.60 -18.30 6.26
C SER A 156 21.94 -17.89 4.81
N GLU A 157 21.12 -18.26 3.82
CA GLU A 157 21.39 -17.99 2.42
C GLU A 157 20.46 -16.93 1.82
N ARG A 158 21.05 -16.04 0.99
CA ARG A 158 20.30 -15.17 0.11
C ARG A 158 19.79 -15.96 -1.09
N TRP A 159 18.49 -15.95 -1.35
CA TRP A 159 17.91 -16.57 -2.52
C TRP A 159 17.78 -15.56 -3.65
N LEU A 160 18.85 -15.41 -4.41
CA LEU A 160 18.93 -14.45 -5.52
C LEU A 160 19.24 -15.15 -6.82
N GLY A 161 18.37 -14.98 -7.82
CA GLY A 161 18.57 -15.50 -9.16
C GLY A 161 18.71 -17.02 -9.22
N LYS A 162 18.03 -17.74 -8.35
CA LYS A 162 18.12 -19.22 -8.26
C LYS A 162 16.86 -19.89 -8.78
N VAL A 163 17.02 -21.06 -9.40
CA VAL A 163 15.90 -21.91 -9.83
C VAL A 163 15.26 -22.57 -8.61
N ILE A 164 13.95 -22.58 -8.54
CA ILE A 164 13.18 -23.38 -7.57
C ILE A 164 12.74 -24.66 -8.29
N GLU A 165 13.62 -25.67 -8.32
CA GLU A 165 13.48 -26.92 -9.09
C GLU A 165 12.11 -27.60 -8.97
N SER A 166 11.52 -27.54 -7.77
CA SER A 166 10.21 -28.12 -7.49
C SER A 166 9.03 -27.25 -7.92
N PHE A 167 9.28 -26.03 -8.42
CA PHE A 167 8.25 -25.08 -8.85
C PHE A 167 8.37 -24.75 -10.35
N ASP A 168 9.51 -24.21 -10.77
CA ASP A 168 9.80 -23.92 -12.17
C ASP A 168 11.30 -24.19 -12.43
N LYS A 169 11.60 -24.94 -13.49
CA LYS A 169 12.98 -25.39 -13.81
C LYS A 169 13.73 -24.41 -14.72
N VAL A 170 13.09 -23.35 -15.18
CA VAL A 170 13.66 -22.41 -16.16
C VAL A 170 13.87 -21.03 -15.55
N LEU A 171 12.85 -20.52 -14.86
CA LEU A 171 12.92 -19.19 -14.28
C LEU A 171 13.83 -19.15 -13.05
N LYS A 172 14.60 -18.08 -12.97
CA LYS A 172 15.45 -17.79 -11.82
C LYS A 172 14.74 -16.75 -10.94
N PHE A 173 14.41 -17.17 -9.73
CA PHE A 173 13.70 -16.33 -8.78
C PHE A 173 14.63 -15.71 -7.74
N SER A 174 14.30 -14.52 -7.31
CA SER A 174 14.81 -13.89 -6.10
C SER A 174 13.69 -13.81 -5.07
N ALA A 175 13.98 -14.17 -3.82
CA ALA A 175 13.03 -14.16 -2.71
C ALA A 175 13.34 -12.99 -1.76
N LEU A 176 12.38 -12.10 -1.56
CA LEU A 176 12.53 -10.90 -0.74
C LEU A 176 11.32 -10.72 0.18
N SER A 177 11.55 -10.10 1.33
CA SER A 177 10.49 -9.71 2.25
C SER A 177 10.57 -8.21 2.55
N LEU A 178 9.44 -7.53 2.40
CA LEU A 178 9.23 -6.12 2.64
C LEU A 178 8.14 -5.89 3.71
N GLY A 179 8.04 -6.82 4.68
CA GLY A 179 6.89 -6.99 5.56
C GLY A 179 5.88 -7.99 4.98
N ASN A 180 5.96 -8.27 3.69
CA ASN A 180 5.21 -9.32 2.99
C ASN A 180 6.15 -10.07 2.03
N PRO A 181 5.89 -11.38 1.75
CA PRO A 181 6.77 -12.19 0.93
C PRO A 181 6.61 -11.93 -0.57
N HIS A 182 7.73 -11.82 -1.27
CA HIS A 182 7.82 -11.68 -2.72
C HIS A 182 8.78 -12.68 -3.34
N ILE A 183 8.40 -13.30 -4.46
CA ILE A 183 9.33 -13.92 -5.39
C ILE A 183 9.24 -13.18 -6.72
N VAL A 184 10.40 -12.81 -7.24
CA VAL A 184 10.49 -12.02 -8.46
C VAL A 184 11.46 -12.67 -9.44
N ALA A 185 11.13 -12.66 -10.73
CA ALA A 185 11.99 -13.21 -11.78
C ALA A 185 12.17 -12.22 -12.92
N SER A 186 13.42 -12.08 -13.38
CA SER A 186 13.74 -11.36 -14.60
C SER A 186 13.37 -12.18 -15.82
N VAL A 187 12.74 -11.55 -16.80
CA VAL A 187 12.36 -12.14 -18.08
C VAL A 187 12.72 -11.15 -19.22
N ASP A 188 12.89 -11.68 -20.44
CA ASP A 188 13.14 -10.83 -21.61
C ASP A 188 11.93 -9.94 -21.92
N ARG A 189 10.72 -10.47 -21.74
CA ARG A 189 9.45 -9.77 -21.90
C ARG A 189 8.42 -10.31 -20.90
N VAL A 190 7.67 -9.40 -20.29
CA VAL A 190 6.56 -9.78 -19.39
C VAL A 190 5.40 -10.35 -20.21
N ASP A 191 5.01 -11.57 -19.84
CA ASP A 191 3.87 -12.30 -20.38
C ASP A 191 2.83 -12.50 -19.27
N LEU A 192 1.66 -11.90 -19.44
CA LEU A 192 0.60 -11.93 -18.43
C LEU A 192 -0.06 -13.31 -18.32
N GLU A 193 -0.18 -14.06 -19.41
CA GLU A 193 -0.75 -15.41 -19.38
C GLU A 193 0.19 -16.35 -18.60
N LYS A 194 1.50 -16.23 -18.84
CA LYS A 194 2.51 -16.96 -18.06
C LYS A 194 2.50 -16.56 -16.60
N LEU A 195 2.39 -15.25 -16.31
CA LEU A 195 2.29 -14.75 -14.93
C LEU A 195 1.08 -15.30 -14.20
N GLU A 196 -0.09 -15.34 -14.86
CA GLU A 196 -1.32 -15.91 -14.30
C GLU A 196 -1.18 -17.40 -14.00
N ALA A 197 -0.65 -18.16 -14.95
CA ALA A 197 -0.41 -19.60 -14.78
C ALA A 197 0.55 -19.90 -13.61
N LEU A 198 1.64 -19.12 -13.48
CA LEU A 198 2.57 -19.22 -12.36
C LEU A 198 1.91 -18.81 -11.02
N GLY A 199 1.13 -17.76 -11.04
CA GLY A 199 0.40 -17.29 -9.86
C GLY A 199 -0.62 -18.30 -9.34
N GLU A 200 -1.36 -18.95 -10.24
CA GLU A 200 -2.27 -20.05 -9.87
C GLU A 200 -1.49 -21.27 -9.33
N ALA A 201 -0.35 -21.59 -9.94
CA ALA A 201 0.51 -22.67 -9.44
C ALA A 201 1.06 -22.39 -8.04
N VAL A 202 1.45 -21.14 -7.74
CA VAL A 202 1.92 -20.71 -6.40
C VAL A 202 0.89 -20.98 -5.31
N LYS A 203 -0.42 -20.78 -5.58
CA LYS A 203 -1.49 -21.03 -4.62
C LYS A 203 -1.52 -22.47 -4.13
N GLN A 204 -1.10 -23.43 -4.98
CA GLN A 204 -1.09 -24.86 -4.69
C GLN A 204 0.19 -25.29 -3.94
N ARG A 205 1.19 -24.41 -3.83
CA ARG A 205 2.50 -24.72 -3.27
C ARG A 205 2.68 -24.16 -1.86
N ARG A 206 1.75 -24.53 -0.96
CA ARG A 206 1.85 -24.21 0.47
C ARG A 206 3.05 -24.85 1.14
N ASP A 207 3.59 -25.92 0.56
CA ASP A 207 4.85 -26.54 0.96
C ASP A 207 6.06 -25.63 0.75
N LEU A 208 6.06 -24.75 -0.26
CA LEU A 208 7.12 -23.77 -0.52
C LEU A 208 6.79 -22.39 0.06
N PHE A 209 5.53 -22.00 0.02
CA PHE A 209 5.02 -20.69 0.40
C PHE A 209 3.91 -20.84 1.45
N PRO A 210 4.26 -21.13 2.72
CA PRO A 210 3.26 -21.46 3.75
C PRO A 210 2.19 -20.37 3.91
N ASN A 211 2.61 -19.11 3.85
CA ASN A 211 1.75 -17.93 3.99
C ASN A 211 1.30 -17.36 2.64
N GLY A 212 1.56 -18.07 1.52
CA GLY A 212 1.42 -17.53 0.17
C GLY A 212 2.52 -16.52 -0.15
N VAL A 213 2.56 -16.04 -1.38
CA VAL A 213 3.60 -15.13 -1.87
C VAL A 213 3.04 -14.26 -2.99
N ASN A 214 3.54 -13.03 -3.13
CA ASN A 214 3.35 -12.21 -4.31
C ASN A 214 4.41 -12.62 -5.35
N LEU A 215 3.97 -12.95 -6.56
CA LEU A 215 4.85 -13.38 -7.65
C LEU A 215 4.91 -12.28 -8.71
N SER A 216 6.13 -11.85 -9.07
CA SER A 216 6.31 -10.84 -10.10
C SER A 216 7.24 -11.32 -11.20
N LEU A 217 6.91 -10.95 -12.43
CA LEU A 217 7.82 -10.97 -13.55
C LEU A 217 8.21 -9.52 -13.87
N TYR A 218 9.51 -9.30 -14.14
CA TYR A 218 9.97 -7.99 -14.55
C TYR A 218 10.91 -8.09 -15.76
N GLU A 219 10.79 -7.13 -16.66
CA GLU A 219 11.64 -6.94 -17.81
C GLU A 219 12.49 -5.67 -17.64
N CYS A 220 13.76 -5.73 -18.00
CA CYS A 220 14.65 -4.58 -18.03
C CYS A 220 14.51 -3.92 -19.40
N ARG A 221 14.01 -2.69 -19.45
CA ARG A 221 13.83 -1.91 -20.68
C ARG A 221 15.02 -1.04 -20.99
N SER A 222 15.74 -0.58 -19.95
CA SER A 222 17.00 0.15 -20.04
C SER A 222 17.79 0.02 -18.74
N GLU A 223 18.97 0.62 -18.68
CA GLU A 223 19.79 0.68 -17.45
C GLU A 223 19.07 1.34 -16.26
N ARG A 224 18.04 2.15 -16.53
CA ARG A 224 17.28 2.92 -15.54
C ARG A 224 15.77 2.70 -15.60
N GLU A 225 15.32 1.70 -16.34
CA GLU A 225 13.88 1.41 -16.44
C GLU A 225 13.62 -0.10 -16.41
N ILE A 226 12.69 -0.51 -15.55
CA ILE A 226 12.13 -1.84 -15.55
C ILE A 226 10.60 -1.77 -15.64
N PHE A 227 9.99 -2.78 -16.25
CA PHE A 227 8.54 -2.96 -16.23
C PHE A 227 8.21 -4.20 -15.41
N VAL A 228 7.22 -4.09 -14.52
CA VAL A 228 6.84 -5.13 -13.56
C VAL A 228 5.37 -5.48 -13.71
N ALA A 229 5.04 -6.76 -13.74
CA ALA A 229 3.68 -7.26 -13.54
C ALA A 229 3.66 -8.23 -12.36
N THR A 230 2.60 -8.15 -11.56
CA THR A 230 2.49 -8.90 -10.31
C THR A 230 1.19 -9.67 -10.23
N TYR A 231 1.31 -10.92 -9.81
CA TYR A 231 0.20 -11.73 -9.31
C TYR A 231 0.22 -11.65 -7.78
N GLU A 232 -0.72 -10.92 -7.22
CA GLU A 232 -0.78 -10.68 -5.77
C GLU A 232 -1.49 -11.81 -5.03
N ARG A 233 -0.99 -12.10 -3.86
CA ARG A 233 -1.58 -13.05 -2.93
C ARG A 233 -3.01 -12.63 -2.54
N GLY A 234 -3.99 -13.43 -2.98
CA GLY A 234 -5.41 -13.18 -2.68
C GLY A 234 -6.15 -12.28 -3.67
N ALA A 235 -5.45 -11.55 -4.55
CA ALA A 235 -6.05 -10.60 -5.49
C ALA A 235 -5.84 -10.96 -6.98
N GLY A 236 -4.89 -11.86 -7.31
CA GLY A 236 -4.56 -12.19 -8.70
C GLY A 236 -3.71 -11.11 -9.38
N ILE A 237 -3.80 -10.98 -10.70
CA ILE A 237 -3.06 -9.94 -11.43
C ILE A 237 -3.68 -8.58 -11.14
N THR A 238 -2.90 -7.70 -10.51
CA THR A 238 -3.32 -6.31 -10.20
C THR A 238 -2.68 -5.31 -11.16
N LEU A 239 -3.19 -4.09 -11.14
CA LEU A 239 -2.63 -3.00 -11.94
C LEU A 239 -1.32 -2.48 -11.34
N SER A 240 -1.21 -2.45 -10.01
CA SER A 240 -0.04 -1.91 -9.31
C SER A 240 0.10 -2.47 -7.90
N CYS A 241 1.30 -2.96 -7.59
CA CYS A 241 1.71 -3.34 -6.25
C CYS A 241 3.04 -2.65 -5.91
N GLY A 242 3.00 -1.67 -5.01
CA GLY A 242 4.18 -0.86 -4.66
C GLY A 242 5.32 -1.69 -4.08
N THR A 243 5.02 -2.66 -3.19
CA THR A 243 6.04 -3.56 -2.61
C THR A 243 6.62 -4.52 -3.65
N ALA A 244 5.82 -4.97 -4.63
CA ALA A 244 6.31 -5.82 -5.72
C ALA A 244 7.23 -5.06 -6.68
N MET A 245 6.89 -3.79 -7.00
CA MET A 245 7.76 -2.90 -7.78
C MET A 245 9.08 -2.66 -7.05
N THR A 246 9.03 -2.41 -5.74
CA THR A 246 10.21 -2.25 -4.88
C THR A 246 11.04 -3.55 -4.83
N ALA A 247 10.41 -4.71 -4.63
CA ALA A 247 11.09 -6.01 -4.60
C ALA A 247 11.80 -6.31 -5.93
N SER A 248 11.13 -6.01 -7.07
CA SER A 248 11.70 -6.22 -8.41
C SER A 248 12.89 -5.32 -8.67
N ALA A 249 12.81 -4.01 -8.32
CA ALA A 249 13.93 -3.07 -8.43
C ALA A 249 15.10 -3.49 -7.54
N THR A 250 14.81 -3.92 -6.30
CA THR A 250 15.84 -4.42 -5.38
C THR A 250 16.52 -5.65 -5.93
N ALA A 251 15.76 -6.64 -6.44
CA ALA A 251 16.35 -7.84 -7.04
C ALA A 251 17.20 -7.51 -8.26
N ALA A 252 16.75 -6.60 -9.12
CA ALA A 252 17.50 -6.15 -10.29
C ALA A 252 18.84 -5.50 -9.88
N ALA A 253 18.85 -4.67 -8.82
CA ALA A 253 20.07 -4.06 -8.29
C ALA A 253 21.01 -5.10 -7.65
N LEU A 254 20.47 -6.04 -6.86
CA LEU A 254 21.26 -7.10 -6.22
C LEU A 254 21.89 -8.08 -7.23
N LEU A 255 21.25 -8.26 -8.38
CA LEU A 255 21.73 -9.10 -9.47
C LEU A 255 22.63 -8.33 -10.45
N GLY A 256 22.85 -7.03 -10.25
CA GLY A 256 23.65 -6.17 -11.14
C GLY A 256 23.01 -5.95 -12.52
N ILE A 257 21.69 -6.14 -12.64
CA ILE A 257 20.92 -5.84 -13.86
C ILE A 257 20.75 -4.32 -14.02
N VAL A 258 20.54 -3.64 -12.90
CA VAL A 258 20.56 -2.17 -12.81
C VAL A 258 21.58 -1.75 -11.75
N GLU A 259 22.05 -0.52 -11.82
CA GLU A 259 23.09 -0.03 -10.90
C GLU A 259 22.48 0.29 -9.53
N ALA A 260 23.07 -0.26 -8.45
CA ALA A 260 22.68 0.05 -7.08
C ALA A 260 23.04 1.51 -6.74
N GLY A 261 22.17 2.18 -5.98
CA GLY A 261 22.32 3.61 -5.66
C GLY A 261 21.72 4.54 -6.71
N GLU A 262 21.49 4.07 -7.93
CA GLU A 262 20.85 4.87 -8.98
C GLU A 262 19.30 4.86 -8.82
N ARG A 263 18.69 5.94 -9.30
CA ARG A 263 17.23 6.09 -9.34
C ARG A 263 16.68 5.37 -10.58
N ILE A 264 15.95 4.30 -10.34
CA ILE A 264 15.39 3.44 -11.39
C ILE A 264 13.90 3.74 -11.54
N GLU A 265 13.42 3.98 -12.74
CA GLU A 265 12.01 4.03 -13.06
C GLU A 265 11.42 2.62 -13.08
N VAL A 266 10.35 2.42 -12.34
CA VAL A 266 9.62 1.16 -12.30
C VAL A 266 8.22 1.41 -12.81
N LYS A 267 7.93 0.86 -13.99
CA LYS A 267 6.63 0.99 -14.66
C LYS A 267 5.81 -0.28 -14.45
N ASN A 268 4.51 -0.12 -14.40
CA ASN A 268 3.53 -1.19 -14.48
C ASN A 268 2.25 -0.71 -15.17
N ARG A 269 1.24 -1.55 -15.25
CA ARG A 269 -0.05 -1.19 -15.88
C ARG A 269 -0.83 -0.11 -15.12
N GLY A 270 -0.53 0.10 -13.85
CA GLY A 270 -1.18 1.09 -12.98
C GLY A 270 -0.47 2.44 -12.95
N GLY A 271 0.75 2.56 -13.49
CA GLY A 271 1.50 3.80 -13.50
C GLY A 271 3.00 3.60 -13.33
N LYS A 272 3.65 4.57 -12.70
CA LYS A 272 5.09 4.62 -12.51
C LYS A 272 5.43 5.02 -11.08
N VAL A 273 6.49 4.42 -10.56
CA VAL A 273 7.21 4.85 -9.35
C VAL A 273 8.70 4.94 -9.66
N ALA A 274 9.48 5.53 -8.79
CA ALA A 274 10.93 5.40 -8.84
C ALA A 274 11.44 4.65 -7.61
N CYS A 275 12.47 3.84 -7.80
CA CYS A 275 13.14 3.10 -6.75
C CYS A 275 14.64 3.40 -6.75
N ARG A 276 15.23 3.47 -5.56
CA ARG A 276 16.68 3.56 -5.38
C ARG A 276 17.09 2.57 -4.30
N THR A 277 17.84 1.55 -4.69
CA THR A 277 18.30 0.50 -3.77
C THR A 277 19.69 0.81 -3.24
N THR A 278 19.83 0.93 -1.93
CA THR A 278 21.10 1.05 -1.22
C THR A 278 21.48 -0.30 -0.64
N ILE A 279 22.70 -0.74 -0.95
CA ILE A 279 23.28 -2.02 -0.49
C ILE A 279 24.46 -1.71 0.44
N GLY A 280 24.32 -2.05 1.72
CA GLY A 280 25.31 -1.89 2.76
C GLY A 280 25.19 -3.03 3.78
N ASP A 281 25.38 -2.73 5.06
CA ASP A 281 25.14 -3.68 6.17
C ASP A 281 23.69 -4.16 6.17
N SER A 282 22.77 -3.28 5.75
CA SER A 282 21.37 -3.60 5.45
C SER A 282 21.04 -3.18 4.03
N ILE A 283 19.96 -3.75 3.49
CA ILE A 283 19.43 -3.38 2.19
C ILE A 283 18.18 -2.52 2.43
N THR A 284 18.17 -1.35 1.83
CA THR A 284 17.01 -0.44 1.87
C THR A 284 16.68 0.00 0.47
N THR A 285 15.40 0.05 0.14
CA THR A 285 14.96 0.63 -1.13
C THR A 285 14.02 1.78 -0.86
N ARG A 286 14.41 2.95 -1.34
CA ARG A 286 13.59 4.14 -1.38
C ARG A 286 12.57 4.02 -2.49
N LEU A 287 11.30 4.09 -2.13
CA LEU A 287 10.16 4.06 -3.05
C LEU A 287 9.58 5.47 -3.16
N GLU A 288 9.66 6.07 -4.34
CA GLU A 288 9.10 7.38 -4.67
C GLU A 288 7.91 7.23 -5.60
N GLY A 289 6.79 7.85 -5.28
CA GLY A 289 5.59 7.78 -6.10
C GLY A 289 4.53 8.80 -5.69
N ASN A 290 3.46 8.88 -6.47
CA ASN A 290 2.37 9.78 -6.16
C ASN A 290 1.73 9.48 -4.81
N ALA A 291 1.19 10.54 -4.22
CA ALA A 291 0.29 10.54 -3.09
C ALA A 291 -0.86 11.48 -3.47
N THR A 292 -1.81 10.96 -4.24
CA THR A 292 -2.91 11.74 -4.82
C THR A 292 -4.09 11.78 -3.86
N PHE A 293 -4.60 12.96 -3.58
CA PHE A 293 -5.88 13.13 -2.88
C PHE A 293 -6.95 13.42 -3.93
N GLU A 294 -7.96 12.55 -4.02
CA GLU A 294 -9.04 12.69 -4.99
C GLU A 294 -10.07 13.71 -4.50
N TRP A 295 -10.49 13.56 -3.24
CA TRP A 295 -11.46 14.45 -2.60
C TRP A 295 -11.40 14.36 -1.08
N TRP A 296 -11.85 15.44 -0.45
CA TRP A 296 -12.13 15.53 0.98
C TRP A 296 -13.63 15.40 1.21
N GLY A 297 -14.01 14.86 2.36
CA GLY A 297 -15.42 14.70 2.71
C GLY A 297 -15.62 14.54 4.21
N ARG A 298 -16.87 14.37 4.58
CA ARG A 298 -17.28 14.04 5.94
C ARG A 298 -18.05 12.75 5.93
N ALA A 299 -17.85 11.96 6.98
CA ALA A 299 -18.57 10.71 7.19
C ALA A 299 -19.10 10.61 8.62
N SER A 300 -20.15 9.84 8.79
CA SER A 300 -20.60 9.36 10.09
C SER A 300 -20.82 7.85 10.01
N PHE A 301 -20.52 7.15 11.10
CA PHE A 301 -20.65 5.70 11.16
C PHE A 301 -21.20 5.26 12.50
N GLU A 302 -22.38 4.67 12.48
CA GLU A 302 -23.06 4.19 13.68
C GLU A 302 -23.88 2.94 13.37
N GLY A 303 -23.79 1.93 14.25
CA GLY A 303 -24.54 0.69 14.10
C GLY A 303 -24.28 -0.07 12.79
N GLY A 304 -23.11 0.14 12.16
CA GLY A 304 -22.77 -0.44 10.86
C GLY A 304 -23.29 0.36 9.66
N VAL A 305 -23.95 1.49 9.87
CA VAL A 305 -24.49 2.35 8.82
C VAL A 305 -23.50 3.49 8.53
N LEU A 306 -22.99 3.54 7.30
CA LEU A 306 -22.14 4.59 6.77
C LEU A 306 -23.01 5.66 6.08
N LYS A 307 -22.77 6.93 6.42
CA LYS A 307 -23.23 8.08 5.63
C LYS A 307 -22.03 8.96 5.34
N PHE A 308 -21.94 9.50 4.14
CA PHE A 308 -20.84 10.39 3.76
C PHE A 308 -21.29 11.40 2.71
N GLU A 309 -20.55 12.50 2.64
CA GLU A 309 -20.67 13.51 1.61
C GLU A 309 -19.29 14.04 1.22
N LYS A 310 -19.10 14.35 -0.04
CA LYS A 310 -17.88 14.99 -0.54
C LYS A 310 -17.99 16.49 -0.30
N SER A 311 -16.94 17.08 0.25
CA SER A 311 -16.89 18.53 0.50
C SER A 311 -16.02 19.28 -0.51
N GLU A 312 -14.93 18.64 -1.00
CA GLU A 312 -13.98 19.27 -1.92
C GLU A 312 -13.41 18.20 -2.87
N ILE A 313 -13.43 18.50 -4.17
CA ILE A 313 -12.76 17.72 -5.21
C ILE A 313 -11.47 18.44 -5.57
N THR A 314 -10.33 17.75 -5.50
CA THR A 314 -9.01 18.39 -5.64
C THR A 314 -8.59 18.62 -7.10
N GLY A 315 -9.14 17.84 -8.04
CA GLY A 315 -8.70 17.82 -9.43
C GLY A 315 -7.40 17.06 -9.68
N GLU A 316 -6.79 16.49 -8.65
CA GLU A 316 -5.52 15.76 -8.79
C GLU A 316 -5.69 14.41 -9.49
N GLU A 317 -6.87 13.81 -9.40
CA GLU A 317 -7.17 12.55 -10.08
C GLU A 317 -7.13 12.71 -11.60
N GLU A 318 -7.63 13.82 -12.14
CA GLU A 318 -7.56 14.12 -13.57
C GLU A 318 -6.13 14.24 -14.05
N LEU A 319 -5.24 14.89 -13.27
CA LEU A 319 -3.81 14.98 -13.56
C LEU A 319 -3.15 13.60 -13.55
N TRP A 320 -3.50 12.77 -12.57
CA TRP A 320 -3.00 11.41 -12.46
C TRP A 320 -3.44 10.53 -13.63
N GLN A 321 -4.72 10.60 -14.04
CA GLN A 321 -5.23 9.82 -15.17
C GLN A 321 -4.57 10.23 -16.49
N ALA A 322 -4.38 11.54 -16.72
CA ALA A 322 -3.67 12.03 -17.89
C ALA A 322 -2.21 11.53 -17.92
N PHE A 323 -1.53 11.53 -16.78
CA PHE A 323 -0.19 10.98 -16.64
C PHE A 323 -0.12 9.47 -16.93
N ARG A 324 -1.07 8.68 -16.39
CA ARG A 324 -1.16 7.24 -16.64
C ARG A 324 -1.37 6.92 -18.11
N GLN A 325 -2.25 7.67 -18.77
CA GLN A 325 -2.52 7.48 -20.20
C GLN A 325 -1.24 7.71 -21.01
N LYS A 326 -0.48 8.75 -20.72
CA LYS A 326 0.81 9.02 -21.37
C LYS A 326 1.82 7.88 -21.19
N ILE A 327 1.93 7.31 -19.97
CA ILE A 327 2.82 6.16 -19.70
C ILE A 327 2.39 4.91 -20.47
N ALA A 328 1.08 4.69 -20.64
CA ALA A 328 0.55 3.53 -21.35
C ALA A 328 0.80 3.59 -22.87
N GLU A 329 1.04 4.77 -23.41
CA GLU A 329 1.37 5.01 -24.83
C GLU A 329 2.90 4.89 -25.13
N GLU A 330 3.75 4.93 -24.09
CA GLU A 330 5.21 4.70 -24.17
C GLU A 330 5.56 3.20 -24.13
#